data_5f9cdcb537ac4920415a4e8a9980788a
#
_entry.id   5f9cdcb537ac4920415a4e8a9980788a
#
_cell.length_a   1.000
_cell.length_b   1.000
_cell.length_c   1.000
_cell.angle_alpha   90.00
_cell.angle_beta   90.00
_cell.angle_gamma   90.00
#
_symmetry.space_group_name_H-M   'P 1'
#
loop_
_entity.id
_entity.type
_entity.pdbx_description
1 polymer ?
#
loop_
_entity_poly.entity_id
_entity_poly.type
_entity_poly.pdbx_seq_one_letter_code
_entity_poly.pdbx_strand_id
1 'polypeptide(L)'
;MVPEARPEPTESGHVSKGEGWFVLNARDSRWYAGPGRSAFCDLEGDQDFSQLGININVLEPGVPMAMYHWEADQEDFLVLAGEALLIIEGEERPLRQWDFVHCPAKAKHTIVGAGAGPCVVLAVGARVLSVDNPDWGGYTVDEVALRHDAGVPDDTTKPEEAYSRFTKRQPTAYREGWLPD
;
A
#
# COMPACT_ATOMS: atom_id res chain seq x y z
N MET A 1 -13.03 -17.12 25.20
CA MET A 1 -11.74 -16.37 25.21
C MET A 1 -11.20 -16.44 23.79
N VAL A 2 -10.79 -15.33 23.20
CA VAL A 2 -10.20 -15.31 21.84
C VAL A 2 -8.79 -15.92 21.93
N PRO A 3 -8.45 -16.93 21.12
CA PRO A 3 -7.11 -17.56 21.15
C PRO A 3 -6.03 -16.67 20.55
N GLU A 4 -4.78 -16.99 20.81
CA GLU A 4 -3.63 -16.40 20.14
C GLU A 4 -3.35 -17.16 18.83
N ALA A 5 -3.30 -16.42 17.72
CA ALA A 5 -2.88 -16.91 16.41
C ALA A 5 -1.38 -16.58 16.22
N ARG A 6 -0.50 -17.41 16.74
CA ARG A 6 0.94 -17.15 16.74
C ARG A 6 1.49 -17.12 15.32
N PRO A 7 2.24 -16.07 14.94
CA PRO A 7 2.91 -16.02 13.65
C PRO A 7 3.91 -17.16 13.49
N GLU A 8 3.88 -17.82 12.33
CA GLU A 8 4.78 -18.91 11.98
C GLU A 8 5.90 -18.44 11.06
N PRO A 9 7.14 -18.89 11.25
CA PRO A 9 8.26 -18.54 10.40
C PRO A 9 8.12 -19.18 9.01
N THR A 10 8.42 -18.42 7.97
CA THR A 10 8.55 -18.87 6.58
C THR A 10 9.89 -18.38 6.00
N GLU A 11 10.22 -18.79 4.77
CA GLU A 11 11.44 -18.30 4.10
C GLU A 11 11.43 -16.77 3.86
N SER A 12 10.24 -16.16 3.79
CA SER A 12 10.04 -14.72 3.51
C SER A 12 9.65 -13.90 4.74
N GLY A 13 9.69 -14.47 5.95
CA GLY A 13 9.31 -13.80 7.20
C GLY A 13 8.18 -14.52 7.93
N HIS A 14 7.74 -13.96 9.05
CA HIS A 14 6.65 -14.53 9.84
C HIS A 14 5.29 -14.18 9.23
N VAL A 15 4.37 -15.14 9.31
CA VAL A 15 3.00 -15.01 8.78
C VAL A 15 2.02 -15.46 9.84
N SER A 16 1.02 -14.64 10.15
CA SER A 16 -0.09 -15.04 11.00
C SER A 16 -0.98 -16.04 10.26
N LYS A 17 -1.38 -17.10 10.95
CA LYS A 17 -2.28 -18.15 10.42
C LYS A 17 -3.44 -18.38 11.36
N GLY A 18 -4.64 -18.41 10.79
CA GLY A 18 -5.85 -18.69 11.54
C GLY A 18 -6.42 -17.46 12.26
N GLU A 19 -7.51 -17.70 12.98
CA GLU A 19 -8.26 -16.66 13.70
C GLU A 19 -7.68 -16.45 15.11
N GLY A 20 -7.65 -15.20 15.55
CA GLY A 20 -7.24 -14.84 16.89
C GLY A 20 -6.43 -13.54 16.93
N TRP A 21 -5.97 -13.20 18.11
CA TRP A 21 -5.06 -12.06 18.27
C TRP A 21 -3.60 -12.50 18.10
N PHE A 22 -2.76 -11.61 17.63
CA PHE A 22 -1.32 -11.84 17.52
C PHE A 22 -0.52 -10.56 17.71
N VAL A 23 0.78 -10.73 17.91
CA VAL A 23 1.78 -9.65 17.88
C VAL A 23 2.82 -10.01 16.83
N LEU A 24 3.05 -9.11 15.90
CA LEU A 24 4.00 -9.30 14.80
C LEU A 24 4.86 -8.05 14.67
N ASN A 25 6.18 -8.22 14.68
CA ASN A 25 7.09 -7.13 14.36
C ASN A 25 7.20 -6.99 12.83
N ALA A 26 7.05 -5.79 12.30
CA ALA A 26 7.12 -5.55 10.86
C ALA A 26 8.48 -5.98 10.25
N ARG A 27 9.58 -5.89 11.01
CA ARG A 27 10.90 -6.37 10.55
C ARG A 27 10.98 -7.90 10.44
N ASP A 28 10.15 -8.62 11.18
CA ASP A 28 10.08 -10.09 11.13
C ASP A 28 9.00 -10.59 10.18
N SER A 29 8.13 -9.71 9.70
CA SER A 29 6.98 -10.04 8.86
C SER A 29 7.37 -10.39 7.43
N ARG A 30 6.45 -11.04 6.72
CA ARG A 30 6.54 -11.23 5.28
C ARG A 30 6.36 -9.89 4.57
N TRP A 31 7.26 -9.61 3.63
CA TRP A 31 7.18 -8.47 2.74
C TRP A 31 6.94 -8.93 1.31
N TYR A 32 6.51 -8.00 0.48
CA TYR A 32 6.40 -8.19 -0.97
C TYR A 32 7.15 -7.05 -1.67
N ALA A 33 8.03 -7.40 -2.60
CA ALA A 33 8.81 -6.44 -3.36
C ALA A 33 8.97 -6.87 -4.82
N GLY A 34 9.24 -5.91 -5.69
CA GLY A 34 9.51 -6.14 -7.11
C GLY A 34 10.14 -4.93 -7.77
N PRO A 35 10.80 -5.10 -8.92
CA PRO A 35 11.45 -4.00 -9.63
C PRO A 35 10.46 -2.88 -9.99
N GLY A 36 10.84 -1.62 -9.69
CA GLY A 36 10.03 -0.43 -10.00
C GLY A 36 8.73 -0.31 -9.22
N ARG A 37 8.59 -1.07 -8.13
CA ARG A 37 7.41 -1.06 -7.26
C ARG A 37 7.78 -0.84 -5.81
N SER A 38 6.91 -0.17 -5.06
CA SER A 38 7.03 -0.08 -3.61
C SER A 38 7.13 -1.47 -2.98
N ALA A 39 7.92 -1.62 -1.92
CA ALA A 39 7.79 -2.78 -1.05
C ALA A 39 6.63 -2.57 -0.08
N PHE A 40 5.94 -3.63 0.30
CA PHE A 40 4.94 -3.55 1.36
C PHE A 40 5.04 -4.71 2.35
N CYS A 41 4.80 -4.42 3.61
CA CYS A 41 4.73 -5.38 4.70
C CYS A 41 3.32 -5.95 4.76
N ASP A 42 3.21 -7.27 4.67
CA ASP A 42 1.96 -8.00 4.84
C ASP A 42 1.74 -8.28 6.34
N LEU A 43 0.88 -7.49 6.96
CA LEU A 43 0.55 -7.63 8.38
C LEU A 43 -0.64 -8.57 8.62
N GLU A 44 -1.42 -8.88 7.60
CA GLU A 44 -2.64 -9.69 7.72
C GLU A 44 -2.34 -11.20 7.64
N GLY A 45 -1.31 -11.58 6.92
CA GLY A 45 -0.91 -12.96 6.77
C GLY A 45 -1.71 -13.72 5.71
N ASP A 46 -2.15 -14.93 6.04
CA ASP A 46 -2.88 -15.81 5.11
C ASP A 46 -4.41 -15.57 5.11
N GLN A 47 -4.89 -14.66 5.96
CA GLN A 47 -6.31 -14.31 6.07
C GLN A 47 -6.48 -12.80 6.12
N ASP A 48 -7.24 -12.25 5.19
CA ASP A 48 -7.57 -10.82 5.17
C ASP A 48 -8.40 -10.44 6.39
N PHE A 49 -8.13 -9.27 6.95
CA PHE A 49 -8.99 -8.71 7.99
C PHE A 49 -10.33 -8.28 7.38
N SER A 50 -11.42 -8.66 8.05
CA SER A 50 -12.76 -8.50 7.48
C SER A 50 -13.27 -7.06 7.41
N GLN A 51 -12.72 -6.13 8.19
CA GLN A 51 -13.24 -4.76 8.32
C GLN A 51 -12.31 -3.71 7.70
N LEU A 52 -11.01 -3.96 7.70
CA LEU A 52 -10.03 -3.05 7.15
C LEU A 52 -8.79 -3.80 6.66
N GLY A 53 -8.15 -3.26 5.63
CA GLY A 53 -6.81 -3.64 5.22
C GLY A 53 -5.79 -2.74 5.88
N ILE A 54 -4.64 -3.29 6.27
CA ILE A 54 -3.56 -2.52 6.86
C ILE A 54 -2.21 -3.03 6.37
N ASN A 55 -1.38 -2.12 5.90
CA ASN A 55 -0.02 -2.46 5.49
C ASN A 55 0.94 -1.28 5.66
N ILE A 56 2.24 -1.57 5.66
CA ILE A 56 3.30 -0.57 5.63
C ILE A 56 3.94 -0.62 4.25
N ASN A 57 4.03 0.52 3.59
CA ASN A 57 4.68 0.66 2.30
C ASN A 57 6.01 1.38 2.43
N VAL A 58 7.00 0.94 1.65
CA VAL A 58 8.30 1.61 1.49
C VAL A 58 8.41 2.04 0.04
N LEU A 59 8.53 3.35 -0.17
CA LEU A 59 8.55 4.00 -1.46
C LEU A 59 9.94 4.61 -1.71
N GLU A 60 10.67 4.06 -2.65
CA GLU A 60 11.88 4.71 -3.14
C GLU A 60 11.51 6.02 -3.87
N PRO A 61 12.42 7.01 -3.97
CA PRO A 61 12.15 8.22 -4.72
C PRO A 61 11.66 7.95 -6.15
N GLY A 62 10.54 8.55 -6.53
CA GLY A 62 9.88 8.36 -7.83
C GLY A 62 9.04 7.08 -7.96
N VAL A 63 8.99 6.23 -6.92
CA VAL A 63 8.20 4.99 -6.97
C VAL A 63 6.81 5.20 -6.38
N PRO A 64 5.73 4.92 -7.15
CA PRO A 64 4.37 5.03 -6.64
C PRO A 64 4.01 3.87 -5.71
N MET A 65 3.21 4.17 -4.69
CA MET A 65 2.62 3.19 -3.79
C MET A 65 1.62 2.29 -4.54
N ALA A 66 0.72 2.92 -5.27
CA ALA A 66 -0.25 2.31 -6.17
C ALA A 66 -0.37 3.14 -7.45
N MET A 67 -0.99 2.61 -8.50
CA MET A 67 -1.41 3.41 -9.64
C MET A 67 -2.56 4.32 -9.22
N TYR A 68 -2.66 5.52 -9.81
CA TYR A 68 -3.70 6.50 -9.51
C TYR A 68 -5.09 5.88 -9.64
N HIS A 69 -5.86 5.89 -8.57
CA HIS A 69 -7.12 5.18 -8.45
C HIS A 69 -8.07 5.85 -7.46
N TRP A 70 -9.28 5.35 -7.40
CA TRP A 70 -10.26 5.60 -6.36
C TRP A 70 -10.79 4.28 -5.83
N GLU A 71 -11.24 4.26 -4.57
CA GLU A 71 -11.90 3.11 -3.96
C GLU A 71 -13.34 3.45 -3.51
N ALA A 72 -14.18 2.43 -3.43
CA ALA A 72 -15.56 2.55 -2.95
C ALA A 72 -15.63 2.85 -1.45
N ASP A 73 -14.60 2.44 -0.72
CA ASP A 73 -14.40 2.70 0.71
C ASP A 73 -13.40 3.84 0.93
N GLN A 74 -13.26 4.30 2.17
CA GLN A 74 -12.24 5.27 2.54
C GLN A 74 -10.87 4.61 2.70
N GLU A 75 -9.83 5.39 2.45
CA GLU A 75 -8.44 5.04 2.75
C GLU A 75 -7.76 6.17 3.54
N ASP A 76 -6.94 5.78 4.49
CA ASP A 76 -6.18 6.71 5.32
C ASP A 76 -4.69 6.35 5.28
N PHE A 77 -3.84 7.37 5.28
CA PHE A 77 -2.40 7.19 5.20
C PHE A 77 -1.69 8.04 6.25
N LEU A 78 -0.63 7.49 6.83
CA LEU A 78 0.26 8.22 7.72
C LEU A 78 1.71 8.04 7.26
N VAL A 79 2.40 9.13 6.98
CA VAL A 79 3.83 9.13 6.68
C VAL A 79 4.60 8.88 7.97
N LEU A 80 5.22 7.71 8.09
CA LEU A 80 6.03 7.34 9.26
C LEU A 80 7.46 7.85 9.18
N ALA A 81 8.02 7.96 7.97
CA ALA A 81 9.37 8.48 7.73
C ALA A 81 9.54 8.95 6.29
N GLY A 82 10.50 9.85 6.07
CA GLY A 82 10.87 10.34 4.74
C GLY A 82 9.88 11.38 4.19
N GLU A 83 9.93 11.55 2.87
CA GLU A 83 9.13 12.51 2.13
C GLU A 83 8.40 11.81 0.97
N ALA A 84 7.20 12.27 0.65
CA ALA A 84 6.41 11.77 -0.47
C ALA A 84 5.68 12.91 -1.19
N LEU A 85 5.12 12.60 -2.35
CA LEU A 85 4.21 13.45 -3.10
C LEU A 85 2.86 12.76 -3.16
N LEU A 86 1.83 13.37 -2.59
CA LEU A 86 0.44 12.98 -2.79
C LEU A 86 -0.05 13.61 -4.10
N ILE A 87 -0.62 12.79 -4.96
CA ILE A 87 -1.40 13.24 -6.11
C ILE A 87 -2.86 12.91 -5.79
N ILE A 88 -3.69 13.94 -5.64
CA ILE A 88 -5.10 13.80 -5.26
C ILE A 88 -5.96 14.78 -6.06
N GLU A 89 -7.03 14.25 -6.69
CA GLU A 89 -7.96 15.02 -7.53
C GLU A 89 -7.25 15.90 -8.58
N GLY A 90 -6.16 15.37 -9.19
CA GLY A 90 -5.35 16.07 -10.19
C GLY A 90 -4.41 17.14 -9.63
N GLU A 91 -4.24 17.25 -8.32
CA GLU A 91 -3.36 18.20 -7.67
C GLU A 91 -2.22 17.51 -6.92
N GLU A 92 -1.08 18.20 -6.84
CA GLU A 92 0.09 17.75 -6.10
C GLU A 92 0.14 18.35 -4.70
N ARG A 93 0.48 17.54 -3.70
CA ARG A 93 0.72 17.94 -2.31
C ARG A 93 1.97 17.27 -1.77
N PRO A 94 3.04 17.98 -1.43
CA PRO A 94 4.18 17.40 -0.74
C PRO A 94 3.77 16.90 0.64
N LEU A 95 4.28 15.72 0.99
CA LEU A 95 4.10 15.09 2.30
C LEU A 95 5.46 14.89 2.98
N ARG A 96 5.45 15.00 4.29
CA ARG A 96 6.59 14.74 5.16
C ARG A 96 6.19 13.87 6.34
N GLN A 97 7.17 13.43 7.10
CA GLN A 97 6.93 12.63 8.31
C GLN A 97 5.85 13.25 9.21
N TRP A 98 4.93 12.41 9.65
CA TRP A 98 3.74 12.68 10.48
C TRP A 98 2.58 13.36 9.76
N ASP A 99 2.66 13.62 8.47
CA ASP A 99 1.49 14.04 7.73
C ASP A 99 0.49 12.89 7.62
N PHE A 100 -0.76 13.20 7.95
CA PHE A 100 -1.90 12.30 7.81
C PHE A 100 -2.75 12.71 6.60
N VAL A 101 -3.11 11.75 5.78
CA VAL A 101 -3.97 11.91 4.62
C VAL A 101 -5.24 11.12 4.84
N HIS A 102 -6.38 11.78 4.68
CA HIS A 102 -7.69 11.14 4.66
C HIS A 102 -8.27 11.21 3.24
N CYS A 103 -8.50 10.07 2.64
CA CYS A 103 -9.17 9.93 1.36
C CYS A 103 -10.58 9.38 1.60
N PRO A 104 -11.63 10.20 1.56
CA PRO A 104 -12.99 9.70 1.60
C PRO A 104 -13.24 8.81 0.38
N ALA A 105 -14.26 7.96 0.46
CA ALA A 105 -14.69 7.12 -0.63
C ALA A 105 -14.74 7.90 -1.96
N LYS A 106 -14.19 7.31 -3.02
CA LYS A 106 -14.10 7.85 -4.38
C LYS A 106 -13.14 9.02 -4.60
N ALA A 107 -12.39 9.48 -3.60
CA ALA A 107 -11.30 10.41 -3.83
C ALA A 107 -10.22 9.73 -4.69
N LYS A 108 -9.88 10.34 -5.83
CA LYS A 108 -8.86 9.82 -6.75
C LYS A 108 -7.48 10.21 -6.25
N HIS A 109 -6.60 9.26 -6.01
CA HIS A 109 -5.31 9.54 -5.42
C HIS A 109 -4.23 8.50 -5.72
N THR A 110 -3.00 8.88 -5.44
CA THR A 110 -1.82 8.01 -5.24
C THR A 110 -0.77 8.76 -4.44
N ILE A 111 0.18 8.03 -3.86
CA ILE A 111 1.34 8.58 -3.17
C ILE A 111 2.60 8.08 -3.88
N VAL A 112 3.53 8.98 -4.16
CA VAL A 112 4.81 8.69 -4.82
C VAL A 112 5.94 9.05 -3.87
N GLY A 113 6.94 8.18 -3.73
CA GLY A 113 8.13 8.50 -2.93
C GLY A 113 8.84 9.75 -3.45
N ALA A 114 9.33 10.60 -2.54
CA ALA A 114 10.03 11.82 -2.86
C ALA A 114 11.29 11.97 -1.99
N GLY A 115 11.97 13.12 -2.11
CA GLY A 115 13.19 13.38 -1.32
C GLY A 115 14.39 12.56 -1.77
N ALA A 116 15.35 12.35 -0.86
CA ALA A 116 16.64 11.73 -1.16
C ALA A 116 16.74 10.25 -0.72
N GLY A 117 15.70 9.70 -0.11
CA GLY A 117 15.69 8.34 0.40
C GLY A 117 14.27 7.78 0.51
N PRO A 118 14.14 6.55 1.05
CA PRO A 118 12.85 5.89 1.14
C PRO A 118 11.85 6.67 2.00
N CYS A 119 10.60 6.67 1.59
CA CYS A 119 9.47 7.12 2.40
C CYS A 119 8.70 5.90 2.92
N VAL A 120 8.32 5.93 4.19
CA VAL A 120 7.55 4.87 4.84
C VAL A 120 6.14 5.38 5.13
N VAL A 121 5.14 4.68 4.61
CA VAL A 121 3.73 5.04 4.73
C VAL A 121 2.95 3.88 5.32
N LEU A 122 2.25 4.14 6.43
CA LEU A 122 1.18 3.25 6.91
C LEU A 122 -0.07 3.53 6.07
N ALA A 123 -0.65 2.49 5.49
CA ALA A 123 -1.90 2.55 4.75
C ALA A 123 -2.98 1.74 5.47
N VAL A 124 -4.17 2.30 5.59
CA VAL A 124 -5.36 1.67 6.17
C VAL A 124 -6.53 1.92 5.25
N GLY A 125 -7.12 0.87 4.69
CA GLY A 125 -8.32 0.93 3.86
C GLY A 125 -9.49 0.23 4.52
N ALA A 126 -10.67 0.82 4.50
CA ALA A 126 -11.89 0.15 4.93
C ALA A 126 -12.28 -0.95 3.92
N ARG A 127 -13.02 -1.96 4.37
CA ARG A 127 -13.49 -3.09 3.55
C ARG A 127 -14.99 -3.32 3.76
N VAL A 128 -15.77 -2.26 3.71
CA VAL A 128 -17.23 -2.34 3.94
C VAL A 128 -17.97 -2.58 2.62
N LEU A 129 -17.51 -1.92 1.56
CA LEU A 129 -18.15 -1.94 0.24
C LEU A 129 -17.29 -2.63 -0.82
N SER A 130 -15.98 -2.72 -0.61
CA SER A 130 -15.02 -3.23 -1.61
C SER A 130 -14.92 -4.76 -1.64
N VAL A 131 -15.24 -5.46 -0.54
CA VAL A 131 -15.15 -6.92 -0.49
C VAL A 131 -16.22 -7.54 -1.39
N ASP A 132 -15.78 -8.36 -2.37
CA ASP A 132 -16.63 -9.04 -3.36
C ASP A 132 -17.51 -8.11 -4.22
N ASN A 133 -17.22 -6.81 -4.25
CA ASN A 133 -17.94 -5.83 -5.04
C ASN A 133 -17.23 -5.60 -6.40
N PRO A 134 -17.88 -5.83 -7.54
CA PRO A 134 -17.30 -5.49 -8.84
C PRO A 134 -17.00 -3.99 -9.00
N ASP A 135 -17.68 -3.14 -8.23
CA ASP A 135 -17.50 -1.69 -8.19
C ASP A 135 -16.59 -1.26 -7.01
N TRP A 136 -15.61 -2.09 -6.63
CA TRP A 136 -14.68 -1.84 -5.53
C TRP A 136 -13.91 -0.53 -5.68
N GLY A 137 -13.63 -0.12 -6.94
CA GLY A 137 -12.82 1.04 -7.28
C GLY A 137 -12.44 1.03 -8.76
N GLY A 138 -11.51 1.89 -9.13
CA GLY A 138 -10.99 1.92 -10.49
C GLY A 138 -9.78 2.82 -10.64
N TYR A 139 -8.94 2.46 -11.60
CA TYR A 139 -7.80 3.24 -12.04
C TYR A 139 -8.27 4.21 -13.11
N THR A 140 -7.88 5.48 -13.00
CA THR A 140 -8.33 6.52 -13.93
C THR A 140 -7.15 7.26 -14.53
N VAL A 141 -7.31 7.72 -15.76
CA VAL A 141 -6.32 8.57 -16.42
C VAL A 141 -6.25 9.91 -15.70
N ASP A 142 -5.05 10.35 -15.41
CA ASP A 142 -4.75 11.64 -14.82
C ASP A 142 -3.39 12.16 -15.32
N GLU A 143 -3.35 13.38 -15.82
CA GLU A 143 -2.14 13.95 -16.42
C GLU A 143 -1.03 14.20 -15.39
N VAL A 144 -1.39 14.51 -14.14
CA VAL A 144 -0.42 14.71 -13.07
C VAL A 144 0.20 13.36 -12.70
N ALA A 145 -0.64 12.34 -12.49
CA ALA A 145 -0.17 11.00 -12.17
C ALA A 145 0.70 10.40 -13.28
N LEU A 146 0.37 10.65 -14.56
CA LEU A 146 1.18 10.20 -15.70
C LEU A 146 2.59 10.82 -15.71
N ARG A 147 2.73 12.09 -15.30
CA ARG A 147 4.07 12.74 -15.19
C ARG A 147 4.96 12.11 -14.13
N HIS A 148 4.38 11.44 -13.16
CA HIS A 148 5.08 10.77 -12.06
C HIS A 148 5.13 9.24 -12.22
N ASP A 149 4.90 8.71 -13.41
CA ASP A 149 4.85 7.27 -13.66
C ASP A 149 3.86 6.50 -12.76
N ALA A 150 2.86 7.20 -12.23
CA ALA A 150 1.83 6.68 -11.33
C ALA A 150 0.43 6.57 -11.99
N GLY A 151 0.30 6.99 -13.26
CA GLY A 151 -0.94 6.95 -14.02
C GLY A 151 -1.09 5.69 -14.88
N VAL A 152 -2.33 5.46 -15.33
CA VAL A 152 -2.69 4.45 -16.33
C VAL A 152 -3.00 5.14 -17.66
N PRO A 153 -2.77 4.48 -18.81
CA PRO A 153 -3.05 5.07 -20.12
C PRO A 153 -4.54 5.13 -20.45
N ASP A 154 -5.34 4.22 -19.88
CA ASP A 154 -6.78 4.10 -20.07
C ASP A 154 -7.45 3.77 -18.74
N ASP A 155 -8.69 4.21 -18.56
CA ASP A 155 -9.48 3.87 -17.37
C ASP A 155 -9.76 2.37 -17.34
N THR A 156 -9.56 1.75 -16.18
CA THR A 156 -9.82 0.32 -15.99
C THR A 156 -10.17 0.00 -14.54
N THR A 157 -10.99 -1.04 -14.33
CA THR A 157 -11.26 -1.60 -13.00
C THR A 157 -10.41 -2.84 -12.69
N LYS A 158 -9.55 -3.23 -13.65
CA LYS A 158 -8.77 -4.47 -13.57
C LYS A 158 -7.32 -4.18 -13.15
N PRO A 159 -6.90 -4.65 -11.98
CA PRO A 159 -5.52 -4.47 -11.52
C PRO A 159 -4.47 -5.02 -12.50
N GLU A 160 -4.74 -6.14 -13.17
CA GLU A 160 -3.83 -6.74 -14.14
C GLU A 160 -3.56 -5.85 -15.36
N GLU A 161 -4.51 -5.01 -15.76
CA GLU A 161 -4.34 -4.02 -16.82
C GLU A 161 -3.54 -2.82 -16.29
N ALA A 162 -3.93 -2.27 -15.14
CA ALA A 162 -3.28 -1.12 -14.53
C ALA A 162 -1.79 -1.38 -14.21
N TYR A 163 -1.45 -2.59 -13.80
CA TYR A 163 -0.09 -2.99 -13.46
C TYR A 163 0.62 -3.81 -14.55
N SER A 164 0.10 -3.86 -15.78
CA SER A 164 0.61 -4.71 -16.87
C SER A 164 2.09 -4.48 -17.22
N ARG A 165 2.60 -3.27 -17.02
CA ARG A 165 4.01 -2.91 -17.25
C ARG A 165 4.98 -3.38 -16.17
N PHE A 166 4.47 -3.85 -15.02
CA PHE A 166 5.29 -4.23 -13.88
C PHE A 166 5.37 -5.75 -13.72
N THR A 167 6.51 -6.22 -13.27
CA THR A 167 6.63 -7.59 -12.75
C THR A 167 5.87 -7.70 -11.43
N LYS A 168 5.19 -8.83 -11.21
CA LYS A 168 4.52 -9.09 -9.93
C LYS A 168 5.52 -9.04 -8.78
N ARG A 169 5.13 -8.39 -7.68
CA ARG A 169 5.89 -8.46 -6.42
C ARG A 169 6.00 -9.91 -5.97
N GLN A 170 7.12 -10.25 -5.37
CA GLN A 170 7.39 -11.57 -4.82
C GLN A 170 7.53 -11.49 -3.31
N PRO A 171 7.14 -12.55 -2.58
CA PRO A 171 7.41 -12.64 -1.15
C PRO A 171 8.91 -12.53 -0.88
N THR A 172 9.27 -11.77 0.15
CA THR A 172 10.66 -11.58 0.58
C THR A 172 10.72 -11.29 2.07
N ALA A 173 11.85 -11.56 2.69
CA ALA A 173 12.12 -11.08 4.03
C ALA A 173 12.34 -9.55 4.03
N TYR A 174 12.21 -8.96 5.21
CA TYR A 174 12.59 -7.57 5.46
C TYR A 174 14.03 -7.30 4.96
N ARG A 175 14.26 -6.12 4.45
CA ARG A 175 15.61 -5.65 4.09
C ARG A 175 15.98 -4.47 4.97
N GLU A 176 17.21 -4.50 5.47
CA GLU A 176 17.75 -3.41 6.27
C GLU A 176 17.67 -2.07 5.52
N GLY A 177 17.31 -1.02 6.23
CA GLY A 177 17.11 0.32 5.67
C GLY A 177 15.70 0.62 5.14
N TRP A 178 14.79 -0.36 5.12
CA TRP A 178 13.40 -0.09 4.73
C TRP A 178 12.60 0.65 5.80
N LEU A 179 12.81 0.32 7.06
CA LEU A 179 12.16 1.00 8.18
C LEU A 179 13.19 1.84 8.94
N PRO A 180 12.77 3.00 9.48
CA PRO A 180 13.63 3.78 10.35
C PRO A 180 13.97 3.02 11.64
N ASP A 181 15.07 3.40 12.30
CA ASP A 181 15.49 2.86 13.61
C ASP A 181 14.57 3.31 14.75
#